data_f57b4e8a1ebe63d7ea0d9c07442bb048
#
_entry.id   f57b4e8a1ebe63d7ea0d9c07442bb048
#
_cell.length_a   1.000
_cell.length_b   1.000
_cell.length_c   1.000
_cell.angle_alpha   90.00
_cell.angle_beta   90.00
_cell.angle_gamma   90.00
#
_symmetry.space_group_name_H-M   'P 1'
#
loop_
_entity.id
_entity.type
_entity.pdbx_description
1 polymer ?
#
loop_
_entity_poly.entity_id
_entity_poly.type
_entity_poly.pdbx_seq_one_letter_code
_entity_poly.pdbx_strand_id
1 'polypeptide(L)'
;REHTAAGTLYRSKRRAAINRIQYSKAPSLRNLPFASMLNAYMGYSLVRSELSDAVEYANIMKSARSILRVADMDLGSFETRFDNMARHVRKIGIDTKYTAVEIAGAVKFLSMAGMDIETIHKSIRPVTNLALIGDNDVSYIADLATNIMAGYDIHNDSMDSVADIIASTISRSNVNIVEIAESYKMAAGYLRMAGVEFTEA
;
A
#
# COMPACT_ATOMS: atom_id res chain seq x y z
N ARG A 1 -15.40 0.68 17.24
CA ARG A 1 -15.46 2.16 17.45
C ARG A 1 -14.10 2.76 17.88
N GLU A 2 -13.15 1.97 18.41
CA GLU A 2 -11.82 2.47 18.84
C GLU A 2 -10.84 2.73 17.70
N HIS A 3 -10.89 1.98 16.61
CA HIS A 3 -10.00 2.16 15.45
C HIS A 3 -10.17 3.49 14.70
N THR A 4 -11.37 4.10 14.79
CA THR A 4 -11.65 5.41 14.17
C THR A 4 -10.99 6.56 14.94
N ALA A 5 -10.85 6.42 16.27
CA ALA A 5 -10.28 7.44 17.14
C ALA A 5 -8.75 7.59 16.96
N ALA A 6 -8.02 6.49 16.79
CA ALA A 6 -6.57 6.51 16.56
C ALA A 6 -6.22 7.18 15.20
N GLY A 7 -6.99 6.89 14.15
CA GLY A 7 -6.82 7.50 12.84
C GLY A 7 -7.10 9.00 12.83
N THR A 8 -8.13 9.45 13.56
CA THR A 8 -8.45 10.89 13.69
C THR A 8 -7.40 11.64 14.51
N LEU A 9 -6.86 11.01 15.56
CA LEU A 9 -5.80 11.59 16.39
C LEU A 9 -4.49 11.76 15.62
N TYR A 10 -4.13 10.78 14.78
CA TYR A 10 -2.96 10.86 13.91
C TYR A 10 -3.10 11.98 12.87
N ARG A 11 -4.28 12.10 12.22
CA ARG A 11 -4.57 13.17 11.25
C ARG A 11 -4.54 14.57 11.89
N SER A 12 -5.07 14.72 13.09
CA SER A 12 -5.06 16.01 13.80
C SER A 12 -3.65 16.44 14.20
N LYS A 13 -2.81 15.51 14.67
CA LYS A 13 -1.40 15.75 15.00
C LYS A 13 -0.58 16.12 13.75
N ARG A 14 -0.80 15.44 12.64
CA ARG A 14 -0.13 15.73 11.36
C ARG A 14 -0.51 17.11 10.80
N ARG A 15 -1.79 17.49 10.80
CA ARG A 15 -2.24 18.84 10.39
C ARG A 15 -1.70 19.94 11.31
N ALA A 16 -1.65 19.69 12.60
CA ALA A 16 -1.09 20.64 13.57
C ALA A 16 0.42 20.85 13.38
N ALA A 17 1.18 19.79 13.03
CA ALA A 17 2.61 19.88 12.73
C ALA A 17 2.88 20.70 11.46
N ILE A 18 2.14 20.45 10.37
CA ILE A 18 2.27 21.18 9.10
C ILE A 18 1.95 22.65 9.27
N ASN A 19 0.89 22.99 10.00
CA ASN A 19 0.51 24.39 10.25
C ASN A 19 1.55 25.13 11.12
N ARG A 20 2.25 24.46 12.04
CA ARG A 20 3.31 25.07 12.84
C ARG A 20 4.56 25.42 12.03
N ILE A 21 4.89 24.62 11.00
CA ILE A 21 6.05 24.85 10.13
C ILE A 21 5.84 26.11 9.25
N GLN A 22 4.61 26.42 8.86
CA GLN A 22 4.29 27.56 8.00
C GLN A 22 4.44 28.95 8.68
N TYR A 23 4.52 29.02 10.01
CA TYR A 23 4.49 30.27 10.76
C TYR A 23 5.77 30.60 11.56
N SER A 24 6.84 29.78 11.47
CA SER A 24 8.11 30.09 12.16
C SER A 24 9.12 30.74 11.22
N LYS A 25 9.25 32.08 11.27
CA LYS A 25 10.51 32.73 10.89
C LYS A 25 11.58 32.16 11.82
N ALA A 26 12.58 31.47 11.26
CA ALA A 26 13.64 30.84 12.03
C ALA A 26 14.37 31.88 12.91
N PRO A 27 14.31 31.80 14.24
CA PRO A 27 15.09 32.66 15.11
C PRO A 27 16.55 32.19 15.09
N SER A 28 17.50 33.15 15.24
CA SER A 28 18.92 32.84 15.35
C SER A 28 19.17 31.89 16.55
N LEU A 29 19.80 30.76 16.30
CA LEU A 29 19.99 29.63 17.25
C LEU A 29 20.84 29.99 18.48
N ARG A 30 21.42 31.21 18.56
CA ARG A 30 22.44 31.54 19.54
C ARG A 30 21.94 31.89 20.95
N ASN A 31 20.60 32.11 21.12
CA ASN A 31 20.01 32.57 22.40
C ASN A 31 18.72 31.84 22.78
N LEU A 32 18.54 30.60 22.34
CA LEU A 32 17.31 29.86 22.65
C LEU A 32 17.43 29.09 23.97
N PRO A 33 16.46 29.18 24.89
CA PRO A 33 16.39 28.32 26.07
C PRO A 33 16.29 26.86 25.65
N PHE A 34 16.80 25.93 26.47
CA PHE A 34 16.86 24.48 26.20
C PHE A 34 15.54 23.89 25.65
N ALA A 35 14.40 24.36 26.17
CA ALA A 35 13.08 23.93 25.71
C ALA A 35 12.79 24.31 24.23
N SER A 36 13.30 25.44 23.76
CA SER A 36 13.13 25.84 22.36
C SER A 36 14.10 25.11 21.41
N MET A 37 15.29 24.73 21.91
CA MET A 37 16.18 23.81 21.18
C MET A 37 15.58 22.42 21.03
N LEU A 38 14.94 21.90 22.09
CA LEU A 38 14.23 20.62 22.04
C LEU A 38 13.08 20.65 21.04
N ASN A 39 12.28 21.74 21.03
CA ASN A 39 11.21 21.94 20.07
C ASN A 39 11.72 22.09 18.62
N ALA A 40 12.86 22.77 18.43
CA ALA A 40 13.51 22.89 17.11
C ALA A 40 14.05 21.54 16.64
N TYR A 41 14.65 20.74 17.52
CA TYR A 41 15.15 19.38 17.23
C TYR A 41 14.00 18.43 16.91
N MET A 42 12.90 18.46 17.68
CA MET A 42 11.69 17.70 17.41
C MET A 42 11.04 18.09 16.07
N GLY A 43 11.00 19.41 15.79
CA GLY A 43 10.52 19.91 14.48
C GLY A 43 11.40 19.45 13.33
N TYR A 44 12.72 19.49 13.49
CA TYR A 44 13.68 19.02 12.49
C TYR A 44 13.58 17.50 12.25
N SER A 45 13.44 16.70 13.30
CA SER A 45 13.28 15.25 13.18
C SER A 45 12.00 14.86 12.47
N LEU A 46 10.89 15.56 12.72
CA LEU A 46 9.62 15.34 12.03
C LEU A 46 9.70 15.71 10.55
N VAL A 47 10.32 16.86 10.20
CA VAL A 47 10.53 17.26 8.81
C VAL A 47 11.45 16.28 8.09
N ARG A 48 12.49 15.78 8.75
CA ARG A 48 13.42 14.81 8.18
C ARG A 48 12.74 13.46 7.89
N SER A 49 11.87 12.98 8.79
CA SER A 49 11.13 11.73 8.55
C SER A 49 10.14 11.87 7.38
N GLU A 50 9.41 12.96 7.30
CA GLU A 50 8.47 13.22 6.18
C GLU A 50 9.21 13.35 4.83
N LEU A 51 10.41 13.95 4.82
CA LEU A 51 11.24 14.02 3.63
C LEU A 51 11.81 12.65 3.24
N SER A 52 12.19 11.82 4.22
CA SER A 52 12.64 10.44 4.00
C SER A 52 11.54 9.63 3.32
N ASP A 53 10.33 9.67 3.86
CA ASP A 53 9.17 8.94 3.33
C ASP A 53 8.81 9.41 1.91
N ALA A 54 8.91 10.71 1.64
CA ALA A 54 8.67 11.26 0.31
C ALA A 54 9.70 10.78 -0.72
N VAL A 55 10.98 10.73 -0.32
CA VAL A 55 12.07 10.20 -1.17
C VAL A 55 11.91 8.71 -1.40
N GLU A 56 11.59 7.96 -0.35
CA GLU A 56 11.36 6.52 -0.43
C GLU A 56 10.17 6.20 -1.35
N TYR A 57 9.03 6.87 -1.16
CA TYR A 57 7.88 6.78 -2.06
C TYR A 57 8.27 7.04 -3.52
N ALA A 58 9.01 8.13 -3.77
CA ALA A 58 9.44 8.48 -5.11
C ALA A 58 10.34 7.40 -5.74
N ASN A 59 11.25 6.81 -4.97
CA ASN A 59 12.14 5.75 -5.43
C ASN A 59 11.38 4.46 -5.76
N ILE A 60 10.44 4.06 -4.91
CA ILE A 60 9.61 2.87 -5.14
C ILE A 60 8.74 3.07 -6.39
N MET A 61 8.05 4.21 -6.49
CA MET A 61 7.22 4.53 -7.65
C MET A 61 8.03 4.67 -8.94
N LYS A 62 9.26 5.19 -8.89
CA LYS A 62 10.18 5.21 -10.03
C LYS A 62 10.54 3.81 -10.49
N SER A 63 10.76 2.87 -9.56
CA SER A 63 11.02 1.47 -9.88
C SER A 63 9.81 0.82 -10.56
N ALA A 64 8.61 0.98 -9.99
CA ALA A 64 7.36 0.49 -10.58
C ALA A 64 7.12 1.08 -11.98
N ARG A 65 7.35 2.41 -12.15
CA ARG A 65 7.24 3.10 -13.44
C ARG A 65 8.17 2.51 -14.49
N SER A 66 9.40 2.16 -14.12
CA SER A 66 10.36 1.58 -15.05
C SER A 66 9.89 0.21 -15.55
N ILE A 67 9.32 -0.62 -14.66
CA ILE A 67 8.76 -1.93 -15.02
C ILE A 67 7.56 -1.76 -15.96
N LEU A 68 6.59 -0.94 -15.56
CA LEU A 68 5.35 -0.71 -16.30
C LEU A 68 5.59 -0.10 -17.68
N ARG A 69 6.55 0.82 -17.79
CA ARG A 69 6.87 1.48 -19.07
C ARG A 69 7.44 0.53 -20.13
N VAL A 70 8.14 -0.53 -19.71
CA VAL A 70 8.66 -1.55 -20.64
C VAL A 70 7.54 -2.42 -21.18
N ALA A 71 6.51 -2.67 -20.37
CA ALA A 71 5.37 -3.50 -20.72
C ALA A 71 4.26 -2.74 -21.46
N ASP A 72 4.23 -1.41 -21.35
CA ASP A 72 3.14 -0.59 -21.89
C ASP A 72 3.30 -0.29 -23.38
N MET A 73 2.28 -0.60 -24.17
CA MET A 73 2.26 -0.34 -25.60
C MET A 73 1.81 1.08 -25.99
N ASP A 74 1.10 1.78 -25.07
CA ASP A 74 0.64 3.16 -25.30
C ASP A 74 1.46 4.15 -24.48
N LEU A 75 2.62 4.49 -24.99
CA LEU A 75 3.53 5.46 -24.38
C LEU A 75 2.97 6.89 -24.39
N GLY A 76 2.01 7.20 -25.26
CA GLY A 76 1.42 8.54 -25.38
C GLY A 76 0.58 8.93 -24.17
N SER A 77 -0.17 7.99 -23.61
CA SER A 77 -1.01 8.21 -22.42
C SER A 77 -0.39 7.69 -21.13
N PHE A 78 0.74 7.00 -21.19
CA PHE A 78 1.40 6.35 -20.06
C PHE A 78 1.55 7.27 -18.85
N GLU A 79 2.11 8.47 -19.04
CA GLU A 79 2.39 9.39 -17.93
C GLU A 79 1.11 9.82 -17.20
N THR A 80 0.06 10.11 -17.97
CA THR A 80 -1.23 10.50 -17.39
C THR A 80 -1.86 9.37 -16.58
N ARG A 81 -1.81 8.13 -17.10
CA ARG A 81 -2.34 6.94 -16.41
C ARG A 81 -1.53 6.63 -15.15
N PHE A 82 -0.20 6.71 -15.23
CA PHE A 82 0.69 6.50 -14.10
C PHE A 82 0.47 7.55 -13.00
N ASP A 83 0.34 8.83 -13.35
CA ASP A 83 0.06 9.91 -12.39
C ASP A 83 -1.30 9.76 -11.72
N ASN A 84 -2.32 9.27 -12.45
CA ASN A 84 -3.62 8.95 -11.89
C ASN A 84 -3.51 7.84 -10.84
N MET A 85 -2.83 6.75 -11.16
CA MET A 85 -2.55 5.65 -10.25
C MET A 85 -1.76 6.14 -9.02
N ALA A 86 -0.71 6.93 -9.21
CA ALA A 86 0.10 7.50 -8.12
C ALA A 86 -0.72 8.41 -7.19
N ARG A 87 -1.67 9.17 -7.72
CA ARG A 87 -2.61 9.96 -6.91
C ARG A 87 -3.56 9.07 -6.12
N HIS A 88 -4.04 7.99 -6.73
CA HIS A 88 -4.89 7.01 -6.07
C HIS A 88 -4.18 6.33 -4.90
N VAL A 89 -2.93 5.91 -5.07
CA VAL A 89 -2.07 5.34 -4.01
C VAL A 89 -1.96 6.31 -2.82
N ARG A 90 -1.64 7.58 -3.07
CA ARG A 90 -1.58 8.60 -2.01
C ARG A 90 -2.91 8.81 -1.30
N LYS A 91 -4.02 8.76 -2.04
CA LYS A 91 -5.36 8.88 -1.47
C LYS A 91 -5.67 7.72 -0.53
N ILE A 92 -5.35 6.49 -0.94
CA ILE A 92 -5.53 5.30 -0.09
C ILE A 92 -4.70 5.44 1.21
N GLY A 93 -3.45 5.93 1.12
CA GLY A 93 -2.61 6.20 2.29
C GLY A 93 -3.20 7.26 3.25
N ILE A 94 -3.98 8.22 2.73
CA ILE A 94 -4.70 9.19 3.56
C ILE A 94 -5.92 8.54 4.24
N ASP A 95 -6.60 7.63 3.54
CA ASP A 95 -7.86 7.03 3.96
C ASP A 95 -7.69 5.82 4.88
N THR A 96 -6.49 5.24 4.95
CA THR A 96 -6.20 4.01 5.70
C THR A 96 -5.13 4.23 6.78
N LYS A 97 -4.78 3.17 7.53
CA LYS A 97 -3.66 3.20 8.49
C LYS A 97 -2.29 3.17 7.80
N TYR A 98 -2.24 2.68 6.57
CA TYR A 98 -1.00 2.51 5.84
C TYR A 98 -0.49 3.83 5.27
N THR A 99 0.82 3.96 5.17
CA THR A 99 1.47 5.09 4.51
C THR A 99 1.44 4.93 2.99
N ALA A 100 1.62 6.03 2.27
CA ALA A 100 1.76 5.97 0.81
C ALA A 100 2.98 5.13 0.37
N VAL A 101 4.03 5.07 1.20
CA VAL A 101 5.24 4.26 0.98
C VAL A 101 4.92 2.77 0.98
N GLU A 102 4.21 2.30 2.02
CA GLU A 102 3.79 0.89 2.13
C GLU A 102 2.90 0.47 0.95
N ILE A 103 1.95 1.33 0.56
CA ILE A 103 1.08 1.05 -0.59
C ILE A 103 1.86 1.09 -1.92
N ALA A 104 2.84 1.99 -2.07
CA ALA A 104 3.72 2.02 -3.23
C ALA A 104 4.56 0.73 -3.34
N GLY A 105 4.96 0.13 -2.22
CA GLY A 105 5.57 -1.19 -2.17
C GLY A 105 4.69 -2.25 -2.85
N ALA A 106 3.41 -2.29 -2.52
CA ALA A 106 2.45 -3.20 -3.15
C ALA A 106 2.31 -2.93 -4.66
N VAL A 107 2.26 -1.65 -5.09
CA VAL A 107 2.26 -1.31 -6.53
C VAL A 107 3.46 -1.91 -7.25
N LYS A 108 4.64 -1.85 -6.64
CA LYS A 108 5.85 -2.45 -7.21
C LYS A 108 5.71 -3.97 -7.36
N PHE A 109 5.18 -4.68 -6.35
CA PHE A 109 4.93 -6.13 -6.44
C PHE A 109 3.93 -6.47 -7.54
N LEU A 110 2.81 -5.78 -7.62
CA LEU A 110 1.82 -5.97 -8.69
C LEU A 110 2.41 -5.72 -10.08
N SER A 111 3.28 -4.70 -10.21
CA SER A 111 4.00 -4.43 -11.46
C SER A 111 4.95 -5.58 -11.84
N MET A 112 5.65 -6.17 -10.85
CA MET A 112 6.53 -7.33 -11.04
C MET A 112 5.76 -8.59 -11.39
N ALA A 113 4.50 -8.72 -10.93
CA ALA A 113 3.58 -9.79 -11.30
C ALA A 113 3.01 -9.63 -12.73
N GLY A 114 3.40 -8.58 -13.47
CA GLY A 114 3.00 -8.36 -14.84
C GLY A 114 1.66 -7.68 -15.03
N MET A 115 1.10 -7.07 -13.99
CA MET A 115 -0.12 -6.27 -14.10
C MET A 115 0.15 -4.93 -14.78
N ASP A 116 -0.77 -4.47 -15.62
CA ASP A 116 -0.72 -3.14 -16.23
C ASP A 116 -1.21 -2.04 -15.27
N ILE A 117 -1.11 -0.78 -15.70
CA ILE A 117 -1.44 0.39 -14.87
C ILE A 117 -2.92 0.38 -14.45
N GLU A 118 -3.83 0.04 -15.34
CA GLU A 118 -5.26 0.01 -15.10
C GLU A 118 -5.64 -1.09 -14.11
N THR A 119 -5.08 -2.26 -14.30
CA THR A 119 -5.28 -3.40 -13.41
C THR A 119 -4.73 -3.10 -12.01
N ILE A 120 -3.53 -2.52 -11.90
CA ILE A 120 -2.98 -2.09 -10.61
C ILE A 120 -3.86 -1.02 -9.96
N HIS A 121 -4.33 -0.03 -10.73
CA HIS A 121 -5.21 1.03 -10.23
C HIS A 121 -6.48 0.45 -9.59
N LYS A 122 -7.08 -0.58 -10.20
CA LYS A 122 -8.25 -1.29 -9.66
C LYS A 122 -7.90 -2.17 -8.46
N SER A 123 -6.78 -2.88 -8.53
CA SER A 123 -6.39 -3.92 -7.56
C SER A 123 -5.83 -3.38 -6.25
N ILE A 124 -5.20 -2.19 -6.27
CA ILE A 124 -4.49 -1.70 -5.08
C ILE A 124 -5.40 -1.42 -3.88
N ARG A 125 -6.65 -1.03 -4.10
CA ARG A 125 -7.63 -0.82 -3.03
C ARG A 125 -8.10 -2.15 -2.41
N PRO A 126 -8.56 -3.16 -3.17
CA PRO A 126 -8.84 -4.50 -2.67
C PRO A 126 -7.69 -5.11 -1.87
N VAL A 127 -6.46 -5.06 -2.40
CA VAL A 127 -5.25 -5.55 -1.71
C VAL A 127 -5.03 -4.82 -0.38
N THR A 128 -5.17 -3.49 -0.36
CA THR A 128 -5.01 -2.71 0.88
C THR A 128 -6.12 -3.04 1.90
N ASN A 129 -7.35 -3.25 1.45
CA ASN A 129 -8.44 -3.65 2.32
C ASN A 129 -8.21 -5.06 2.91
N LEU A 130 -7.72 -5.99 2.10
CA LEU A 130 -7.36 -7.33 2.56
C LEU A 130 -6.23 -7.26 3.61
N ALA A 131 -5.23 -6.43 3.38
CA ALA A 131 -4.16 -6.17 4.35
C ALA A 131 -4.69 -5.57 5.67
N LEU A 132 -5.70 -4.69 5.60
CA LEU A 132 -6.38 -4.15 6.79
C LEU A 132 -7.12 -5.23 7.59
N ILE A 133 -7.81 -6.15 6.90
CA ILE A 133 -8.55 -7.26 7.53
C ILE A 133 -7.59 -8.22 8.20
N GLY A 134 -6.50 -8.58 7.51
CA GLY A 134 -5.50 -9.52 8.01
C GLY A 134 -4.46 -8.91 8.95
N ASP A 135 -4.51 -7.58 9.19
CA ASP A 135 -3.50 -6.80 9.95
C ASP A 135 -2.06 -7.07 9.53
N ASN A 136 -1.82 -7.10 8.22
CA ASN A 136 -0.55 -7.42 7.60
C ASN A 136 0.00 -6.30 6.72
N ASP A 137 1.25 -6.43 6.28
CA ASP A 137 1.90 -5.54 5.32
C ASP A 137 1.22 -5.62 3.94
N VAL A 138 1.00 -4.46 3.30
CA VAL A 138 0.30 -4.38 2.00
C VAL A 138 1.09 -5.05 0.89
N SER A 139 2.41 -4.95 0.91
CA SER A 139 3.30 -5.55 -0.09
C SER A 139 3.29 -7.08 0.02
N TYR A 140 3.28 -7.59 1.27
CA TYR A 140 3.15 -9.02 1.54
C TYR A 140 1.83 -9.57 1.01
N ILE A 141 0.72 -8.88 1.26
CA ILE A 141 -0.60 -9.29 0.76
C ILE A 141 -0.70 -9.21 -0.76
N ALA A 142 -0.05 -8.22 -1.39
CA ALA A 142 0.03 -8.14 -2.84
C ALA A 142 0.77 -9.35 -3.44
N ASP A 143 1.93 -9.71 -2.88
CA ASP A 143 2.69 -10.90 -3.29
C ASP A 143 1.88 -12.18 -3.12
N LEU A 144 1.24 -12.31 -1.96
CA LEU A 144 0.41 -13.45 -1.63
C LEU A 144 -0.76 -13.63 -2.59
N ALA A 145 -1.54 -12.57 -2.84
CA ALA A 145 -2.68 -12.62 -3.73
C ALA A 145 -2.27 -12.94 -5.17
N THR A 146 -1.16 -12.35 -5.66
CA THR A 146 -0.65 -12.64 -7.00
C THR A 146 -0.12 -14.07 -7.13
N ASN A 147 0.48 -14.64 -6.09
CA ASN A 147 0.90 -16.04 -6.07
C ASN A 147 -0.30 -17.01 -6.10
N ILE A 148 -1.37 -16.71 -5.37
CA ILE A 148 -2.63 -17.48 -5.43
C ILE A 148 -3.20 -17.40 -6.86
N MET A 149 -3.33 -16.20 -7.42
CA MET A 149 -3.87 -16.00 -8.77
C MET A 149 -3.08 -16.78 -9.81
N ALA A 150 -1.74 -16.72 -9.75
CA ALA A 150 -0.87 -17.49 -10.64
C ALA A 150 -1.04 -19.02 -10.45
N GLY A 151 -1.19 -19.48 -9.20
CA GLY A 151 -1.37 -20.90 -8.89
C GLY A 151 -2.67 -21.48 -9.45
N TYR A 152 -3.75 -20.71 -9.43
CA TYR A 152 -5.07 -21.11 -9.95
C TYR A 152 -5.34 -20.65 -11.39
N ASP A 153 -4.36 -19.97 -12.05
CA ASP A 153 -4.52 -19.43 -13.40
C ASP A 153 -5.64 -18.37 -13.49
N ILE A 154 -5.78 -17.57 -12.45
CA ILE A 154 -6.79 -16.51 -12.35
C ILE A 154 -6.28 -15.28 -13.08
N HIS A 155 -7.11 -14.69 -13.92
CA HIS A 155 -6.76 -13.48 -14.66
C HIS A 155 -6.55 -12.28 -13.74
N ASN A 156 -5.57 -11.43 -14.05
CA ASN A 156 -5.16 -10.30 -13.22
C ASN A 156 -6.28 -9.30 -12.89
N ASP A 157 -7.30 -9.17 -13.75
CA ASP A 157 -8.46 -8.30 -13.51
C ASP A 157 -9.40 -8.79 -12.39
N SER A 158 -9.21 -10.02 -11.88
CA SER A 158 -10.06 -10.65 -10.86
C SER A 158 -9.54 -10.47 -9.43
N MET A 159 -8.58 -9.56 -9.19
CA MET A 159 -7.98 -9.32 -7.88
C MET A 159 -9.00 -8.96 -6.79
N ASP A 160 -10.03 -8.20 -7.12
CA ASP A 160 -11.12 -7.86 -6.19
C ASP A 160 -11.88 -9.10 -5.73
N SER A 161 -12.23 -9.99 -6.65
CA SER A 161 -12.90 -11.25 -6.32
C SER A 161 -12.02 -12.16 -5.46
N VAL A 162 -10.72 -12.25 -5.76
CA VAL A 162 -9.76 -13.03 -4.95
C VAL A 162 -9.64 -12.44 -3.55
N ALA A 163 -9.54 -11.12 -3.44
CA ALA A 163 -9.47 -10.45 -2.14
C ALA A 163 -10.76 -10.68 -1.31
N ASP A 164 -11.94 -10.64 -1.95
CA ASP A 164 -13.21 -10.87 -1.29
C ASP A 164 -13.36 -12.31 -0.79
N ILE A 165 -12.91 -13.30 -1.58
CA ILE A 165 -12.94 -14.72 -1.19
C ILE A 165 -12.04 -14.93 0.03
N ILE A 166 -10.80 -14.45 -0.01
CA ILE A 166 -9.86 -14.57 1.11
C ILE A 166 -10.42 -13.85 2.35
N ALA A 167 -10.95 -12.64 2.21
CA ALA A 167 -11.54 -11.88 3.30
C ALA A 167 -12.74 -12.61 3.92
N SER A 168 -13.60 -13.23 3.09
CA SER A 168 -14.76 -14.00 3.55
C SER A 168 -14.33 -15.28 4.28
N THR A 169 -13.26 -15.92 3.83
CA THR A 169 -12.69 -17.11 4.46
C THR A 169 -12.12 -16.78 5.84
N ILE A 170 -11.36 -15.67 5.96
CA ILE A 170 -10.85 -15.19 7.25
C ILE A 170 -11.99 -14.87 8.22
N SER A 171 -13.04 -14.20 7.75
CA SER A 171 -14.14 -13.78 8.62
C SER A 171 -15.02 -14.95 9.10
N ARG A 172 -14.99 -16.10 8.42
CA ARG A 172 -15.75 -17.31 8.75
C ARG A 172 -14.91 -18.37 9.49
N SER A 173 -13.61 -18.26 9.45
CA SER A 173 -12.67 -19.16 10.11
C SER A 173 -11.87 -18.39 11.16
N ASN A 174 -11.43 -19.08 12.22
CA ASN A 174 -10.56 -18.51 13.23
C ASN A 174 -9.07 -18.69 12.83
N VAL A 175 -8.75 -18.47 11.55
CA VAL A 175 -7.43 -18.72 10.95
C VAL A 175 -6.82 -17.40 10.49
N ASN A 176 -5.51 -17.27 10.63
CA ASN A 176 -4.77 -16.09 10.18
C ASN A 176 -4.69 -16.07 8.64
N ILE A 177 -4.67 -14.86 8.06
CA ILE A 177 -4.53 -14.65 6.62
C ILE A 177 -3.29 -15.36 6.03
N VAL A 178 -2.19 -15.39 6.76
CA VAL A 178 -0.94 -16.03 6.34
C VAL A 178 -1.14 -17.54 6.20
N GLU A 179 -1.77 -18.17 7.18
CA GLU A 179 -2.03 -19.62 7.18
C GLU A 179 -2.99 -20.04 6.06
N ILE A 180 -4.06 -19.26 5.86
CA ILE A 180 -5.01 -19.48 4.74
C ILE A 180 -4.27 -19.40 3.41
N ALA A 181 -3.49 -18.36 3.24
CA ALA A 181 -2.81 -18.09 2.00
C ALA A 181 -1.70 -19.10 1.69
N GLU A 182 -0.97 -19.54 2.70
CA GLU A 182 -0.01 -20.64 2.54
C GLU A 182 -0.72 -21.94 2.16
N SER A 183 -1.89 -22.19 2.75
CA SER A 183 -2.71 -23.34 2.41
C SER A 183 -3.17 -23.31 0.94
N TYR A 184 -3.69 -22.18 0.47
CA TYR A 184 -4.05 -21.99 -0.94
C TYR A 184 -2.85 -22.13 -1.87
N LYS A 185 -1.71 -21.55 -1.53
CA LYS A 185 -0.49 -21.65 -2.33
C LYS A 185 -0.01 -23.11 -2.45
N MET A 186 -0.06 -23.88 -1.37
CA MET A 186 0.33 -25.28 -1.39
C MET A 186 -0.69 -26.16 -2.14
N ALA A 187 -1.97 -25.87 -2.00
CA ALA A 187 -3.05 -26.64 -2.60
C ALA A 187 -3.28 -26.30 -4.10
N ALA A 188 -2.94 -25.08 -4.54
CA ALA A 188 -3.28 -24.55 -5.85
C ALA A 188 -2.92 -25.48 -7.01
N GLY A 189 -1.71 -26.02 -7.02
CA GLY A 189 -1.24 -26.93 -8.07
C GLY A 189 -2.05 -28.23 -8.13
N TYR A 190 -2.39 -28.81 -6.99
CA TYR A 190 -3.17 -30.05 -6.91
C TYR A 190 -4.63 -29.84 -7.25
N LEU A 191 -5.24 -28.77 -6.72
CA LEU A 191 -6.63 -28.44 -6.95
C LEU A 191 -6.90 -28.06 -8.42
N ARG A 192 -5.99 -27.33 -9.02
CA ARG A 192 -6.05 -27.03 -10.46
C ARG A 192 -5.99 -28.30 -11.32
N MET A 193 -5.10 -29.24 -11.00
CA MET A 193 -5.01 -30.54 -11.69
C MET A 193 -6.28 -31.37 -11.49
N ALA A 194 -6.96 -31.23 -10.36
CA ALA A 194 -8.23 -31.88 -10.06
C ALA A 194 -9.44 -31.16 -10.68
N GLY A 195 -9.26 -30.01 -11.34
CA GLY A 195 -10.34 -29.22 -11.93
C GLY A 195 -11.17 -28.44 -10.92
N VAL A 196 -10.66 -28.23 -9.69
CA VAL A 196 -11.34 -27.45 -8.64
C VAL A 196 -11.01 -25.98 -8.82
N GLU A 197 -12.05 -25.14 -8.92
CA GLU A 197 -11.89 -23.69 -9.03
C GLU A 197 -11.58 -23.05 -7.67
N PHE A 198 -10.93 -21.88 -7.69
CA PHE A 198 -10.58 -21.13 -6.47
C PHE A 198 -11.79 -20.78 -5.59
N THR A 199 -12.96 -20.61 -6.19
CA THR A 199 -14.21 -20.34 -5.49
C THR A 199 -14.76 -21.54 -4.71
N GLU A 200 -14.28 -22.74 -5.03
CA GLU A 200 -14.72 -24.03 -4.45
C GLU A 200 -13.69 -24.61 -3.47
N ALA A 201 -12.48 -24.01 -3.41
CA ALA A 201 -11.36 -24.45 -2.56
C ALA A 201 -11.45 -23.85 -1.15
#